data_34698ce3e67b46631c843c61343c7eaa
#
_entry.id   34698ce3e67b46631c843c61343c7eaa
#
_cell.length_a   1.000
_cell.length_b   1.000
_cell.length_c   1.000
_cell.angle_alpha   90.00
_cell.angle_beta   90.00
_cell.angle_gamma   90.00
#
_symmetry.space_group_name_H-M   'P 1'
#
loop_
_entity.id
_entity.type
_entity.pdbx_description
1 polymer ?
#
loop_
_entity_poly.entity_id
_entity_poly.type
_entity_poly.pdbx_seq_one_letter_code
_entity_poly.pdbx_strand_id
1 'polypeptide(L)'
;VFGFNYPKHRREGATFRGELINYAITSMTPSAHGGIQSMDELSAKTDVYEDRLMIPFRRVPFFFKPIYQNSIATGLIFDTSTSSASNGGFASIAGGLESKITYKAASERQYDGTKLKVYHGDEVGKQGGRPYNLIERWNVVLKTLAQGSEIHGLAIHTSTVSDTAGNAGRNFWQLCKMSKFEIRSRVDGRTQSGLLNLFPSAK
;
A
#
# COMPACT_ATOMS: atom_id res chain seq x y z
N VAL A 1 -12.74 -7.62 6.60
CA VAL A 1 -11.28 -7.50 6.88
C VAL A 1 -10.72 -6.33 6.12
N PHE A 2 -9.71 -5.67 6.70
CA PHE A 2 -9.02 -4.56 6.04
C PHE A 2 -7.92 -5.03 5.08
N GLY A 3 -7.46 -6.27 5.18
CA GLY A 3 -6.38 -6.78 4.34
C GLY A 3 -5.63 -7.94 4.96
N PHE A 4 -4.35 -8.02 4.60
CA PHE A 4 -3.53 -9.19 4.89
C PHE A 4 -2.16 -8.81 5.44
N ASN A 5 -1.69 -9.58 6.43
CA ASN A 5 -0.28 -9.72 6.74
C ASN A 5 0.27 -10.93 6.00
N TYR A 6 1.32 -10.73 5.24
CA TYR A 6 1.99 -11.76 4.48
C TYR A 6 3.45 -11.93 4.96
N PRO A 7 3.67 -12.68 6.06
CA PRO A 7 5.01 -13.11 6.43
C PRO A 7 5.56 -14.00 5.32
N LYS A 8 6.67 -13.59 4.74
CA LYS A 8 7.23 -14.23 3.53
C LYS A 8 8.63 -14.76 3.77
N HIS A 9 9.03 -15.76 3.02
CA HIS A 9 10.43 -16.05 2.80
C HIS A 9 11.05 -15.05 1.84
N ARG A 10 12.35 -14.91 1.84
CA ARG A 10 13.05 -14.07 0.87
C ARG A 10 12.82 -14.60 -0.55
N ARG A 11 12.65 -13.68 -1.51
CA ARG A 11 12.52 -13.95 -2.96
C ARG A 11 11.24 -14.67 -3.40
N GLU A 12 10.19 -14.69 -2.60
CA GLU A 12 8.89 -15.27 -2.99
C GLU A 12 8.05 -14.37 -3.92
N GLY A 13 8.52 -13.18 -4.25
CA GLY A 13 7.79 -12.25 -5.09
C GLY A 13 6.57 -11.59 -4.42
N ALA A 14 6.47 -11.64 -3.10
CA ALA A 14 5.33 -11.09 -2.36
C ALA A 14 5.19 -9.57 -2.54
N THR A 15 6.30 -8.83 -2.51
CA THR A 15 6.33 -7.39 -2.79
C THR A 15 5.79 -7.09 -4.18
N PHE A 16 6.21 -7.87 -5.19
CA PHE A 16 5.71 -7.72 -6.56
C PHE A 16 4.20 -7.99 -6.65
N ARG A 17 3.70 -9.05 -5.97
CA ARG A 17 2.25 -9.33 -5.93
C ARG A 17 1.47 -8.21 -5.26
N GLY A 18 2.01 -7.63 -4.17
CA GLY A 18 1.43 -6.48 -3.49
C GLY A 18 1.28 -5.29 -4.43
N GLU A 19 2.32 -4.98 -5.21
CA GLU A 19 2.27 -3.89 -6.18
C GLU A 19 1.39 -4.19 -7.38
N LEU A 20 1.30 -5.44 -7.82
CA LEU A 20 0.36 -5.83 -8.88
C LEU A 20 -1.10 -5.60 -8.44
N ILE A 21 -1.45 -5.94 -7.21
CA ILE A 21 -2.78 -5.69 -6.65
C ILE A 21 -3.02 -4.18 -6.51
N ASN A 22 -2.02 -3.43 -6.00
CA ASN A 22 -2.09 -1.99 -5.87
C ASN A 22 -2.34 -1.32 -7.24
N TYR A 23 -1.56 -1.70 -8.25
CA TYR A 23 -1.74 -1.23 -9.62
C TYR A 23 -3.14 -1.59 -10.17
N ALA A 24 -3.54 -2.86 -10.10
CA ALA A 24 -4.80 -3.32 -10.66
C ALA A 24 -6.00 -2.56 -10.07
N ILE A 25 -6.05 -2.40 -8.74
CA ILE A 25 -7.15 -1.68 -8.10
C ILE A 25 -7.11 -0.20 -8.43
N THR A 26 -5.93 0.44 -8.35
CA THR A 26 -5.81 1.89 -8.53
C THR A 26 -6.01 2.31 -9.99
N SER A 27 -5.54 1.49 -10.95
CA SER A 27 -5.70 1.78 -12.39
C SER A 27 -7.09 1.50 -12.95
N MET A 28 -7.96 0.84 -12.16
CA MET A 28 -9.33 0.51 -12.57
C MET A 28 -10.40 1.25 -11.74
N THR A 29 -10.00 2.05 -10.76
CA THR A 29 -10.93 2.74 -9.86
C THR A 29 -10.73 4.26 -9.98
N PRO A 30 -11.76 5.03 -10.38
CA PRO A 30 -11.69 6.47 -10.40
C PRO A 30 -11.40 7.07 -9.02
N SER A 31 -10.62 8.15 -8.99
CA SER A 31 -10.23 8.90 -7.79
C SER A 31 -9.60 8.01 -6.69
N ALA A 32 -8.99 6.90 -7.08
CA ALA A 32 -8.35 5.98 -6.15
C ALA A 32 -6.93 6.43 -5.80
N HIS A 33 -6.53 6.22 -4.55
CA HIS A 33 -5.16 6.47 -4.11
C HIS A 33 -4.54 5.18 -3.57
N GLY A 34 -3.52 4.70 -4.26
CA GLY A 34 -2.64 3.63 -3.81
C GLY A 34 -1.43 4.20 -3.05
N GLY A 35 -1.19 3.70 -1.86
CA GLY A 35 -0.05 4.12 -1.04
C GLY A 35 0.99 3.01 -0.89
N ILE A 36 2.24 3.31 -1.14
CA ILE A 36 3.39 2.43 -0.90
C ILE A 36 4.18 2.97 0.28
N GLN A 37 4.58 2.10 1.19
CA GLN A 37 5.47 2.45 2.27
C GLN A 37 6.49 1.34 2.53
N SER A 38 7.75 1.72 2.69
CA SER A 38 8.82 0.82 3.10
C SER A 38 9.61 1.41 4.26
N MET A 39 10.64 0.71 4.73
CA MET A 39 11.41 1.11 5.92
C MET A 39 12.02 2.52 5.81
N ASP A 40 12.41 2.95 4.64
CA ASP A 40 12.90 4.28 4.33
C ASP A 40 12.41 4.74 2.94
N GLU A 41 12.62 6.02 2.61
CA GLU A 41 12.16 6.59 1.36
C GLU A 41 12.88 6.02 0.14
N LEU A 42 14.16 5.73 0.27
CA LEU A 42 14.96 5.16 -0.82
C LEU A 42 14.45 3.76 -1.17
N SER A 43 14.24 2.91 -0.16
CA SER A 43 13.68 1.57 -0.36
C SER A 43 12.25 1.62 -0.92
N ALA A 44 11.41 2.53 -0.42
CA ALA A 44 10.06 2.71 -0.95
C ALA A 44 10.07 3.13 -2.43
N LYS A 45 11.01 4.01 -2.81
CA LYS A 45 11.18 4.50 -4.17
C LYS A 45 11.81 3.46 -5.08
N THR A 46 13.02 2.99 -4.77
CA THR A 46 13.82 2.15 -5.67
C THR A 46 13.35 0.71 -5.66
N ASP A 47 13.28 0.08 -4.47
CA ASP A 47 13.04 -1.35 -4.37
C ASP A 47 11.58 -1.72 -4.63
N VAL A 48 10.64 -0.84 -4.24
CA VAL A 48 9.21 -1.13 -4.38
C VAL A 48 8.62 -0.41 -5.59
N TYR A 49 8.63 0.93 -5.60
CA TYR A 49 7.99 1.69 -6.65
C TYR A 49 8.67 1.51 -8.02
N GLU A 50 9.98 1.73 -8.13
CA GLU A 50 10.67 1.63 -9.43
C GLU A 50 10.79 0.19 -9.91
N ASP A 51 11.29 -0.73 -9.06
CA ASP A 51 11.58 -2.10 -9.46
C ASP A 51 10.35 -2.99 -9.55
N ARG A 52 9.40 -2.86 -8.62
CA ARG A 52 8.25 -3.78 -8.53
C ARG A 52 6.98 -3.25 -9.15
N LEU A 53 6.86 -1.92 -9.33
CA LEU A 53 5.72 -1.30 -9.99
C LEU A 53 6.09 -0.77 -11.38
N MET A 54 7.08 0.13 -11.49
CA MET A 54 7.34 0.84 -12.75
C MET A 54 7.98 -0.02 -13.83
N ILE A 55 8.90 -0.93 -13.49
CA ILE A 55 9.50 -1.84 -14.50
C ILE A 55 8.43 -2.75 -15.11
N PRO A 56 7.57 -3.45 -14.35
CA PRO A 56 6.47 -4.21 -14.91
C PRO A 56 5.46 -3.34 -15.67
N PHE A 57 5.10 -2.17 -15.11
CA PHE A 57 4.16 -1.25 -15.76
C PHE A 57 4.61 -0.84 -17.16
N ARG A 58 5.90 -0.59 -17.37
CA ARG A 58 6.43 -0.25 -18.71
C ARG A 58 6.18 -1.35 -19.73
N ARG A 59 6.10 -2.62 -19.29
CA ARG A 59 5.87 -3.80 -20.14
C ARG A 59 4.39 -4.12 -20.38
N VAL A 60 3.48 -3.49 -19.64
CA VAL A 60 2.04 -3.63 -19.90
C VAL A 60 1.76 -3.08 -21.30
N PRO A 61 0.99 -3.79 -22.17
CA PRO A 61 0.59 -3.27 -23.47
C PRO A 61 -0.13 -1.93 -23.36
N PHE A 62 0.10 -1.02 -24.31
CA PHE A 62 -0.39 0.36 -24.22
C PHE A 62 -1.90 0.44 -24.06
N PHE A 63 -2.65 -0.45 -24.68
CA PHE A 63 -4.13 -0.47 -24.62
C PHE A 63 -4.71 -0.92 -23.27
N PHE A 64 -3.87 -1.48 -22.38
CA PHE A 64 -4.25 -1.75 -20.99
C PHE A 64 -3.75 -0.68 -20.01
N LYS A 65 -3.04 0.32 -20.50
CA LYS A 65 -2.58 1.44 -19.67
C LYS A 65 -3.63 2.54 -19.67
N PRO A 66 -4.11 2.98 -18.51
CA PRO A 66 -4.81 4.25 -18.43
C PRO A 66 -3.92 5.39 -18.92
N ILE A 67 -4.50 6.52 -19.28
CA ILE A 67 -3.72 7.75 -19.49
C ILE A 67 -2.97 8.03 -18.20
N TYR A 68 -1.66 8.26 -18.28
CA TYR A 68 -0.83 8.39 -17.10
C TYR A 68 0.27 9.44 -17.23
N GLN A 69 0.67 9.95 -16.09
CA GLN A 69 1.88 10.74 -15.90
C GLN A 69 2.77 10.04 -14.86
N ASN A 70 4.04 9.98 -15.13
CA ASN A 70 5.03 9.52 -14.15
C ASN A 70 5.80 10.72 -13.62
N SER A 71 5.52 11.11 -12.39
CA SER A 71 6.29 12.12 -11.69
C SER A 71 7.27 11.43 -10.74
N ILE A 72 8.56 11.66 -10.95
CA ILE A 72 9.61 11.13 -10.07
C ILE A 72 9.44 11.63 -8.62
N ALA A 73 8.84 12.80 -8.45
CA ALA A 73 8.63 13.40 -7.13
C ALA A 73 7.37 12.90 -6.41
N THR A 74 6.34 12.48 -7.15
CA THR A 74 5.01 12.24 -6.57
C THR A 74 4.46 10.84 -6.81
N GLY A 75 4.99 10.10 -7.78
CA GLY A 75 4.53 8.75 -8.11
C GLY A 75 3.86 8.65 -9.48
N LEU A 76 3.08 7.59 -9.68
CA LEU A 76 2.33 7.31 -10.90
C LEU A 76 0.92 7.90 -10.78
N ILE A 77 0.57 8.80 -11.71
CA ILE A 77 -0.73 9.47 -11.72
C ILE A 77 -1.47 9.02 -12.98
N PHE A 78 -2.69 8.52 -12.82
CA PHE A 78 -3.57 8.11 -13.93
C PHE A 78 -4.52 9.26 -14.28
N ASP A 79 -3.96 10.28 -14.95
CA ASP A 79 -4.69 11.47 -15.34
C ASP A 79 -4.08 12.12 -16.58
N THR A 80 -4.83 13.03 -17.20
CA THR A 80 -4.33 13.88 -18.27
C THR A 80 -3.41 14.97 -17.70
N SER A 81 -2.40 15.35 -18.48
CA SER A 81 -1.59 16.52 -18.15
C SER A 81 -2.44 17.78 -18.09
N THR A 82 -2.52 18.40 -16.93
CA THR A 82 -3.16 19.72 -16.75
C THR A 82 -2.27 20.88 -17.28
N SER A 83 -1.20 20.58 -17.99
CA SER A 83 -0.37 21.59 -18.61
C SER A 83 -1.02 22.11 -19.87
N SER A 84 -1.94 23.04 -19.75
CA SER A 84 -2.26 24.10 -20.73
C SER A 84 -3.63 24.69 -20.54
N ALA A 85 -3.97 25.14 -19.37
CA ALA A 85 -5.04 26.11 -19.19
C ALA A 85 -4.51 27.57 -19.38
N SER A 86 -3.62 27.78 -20.32
CA SER A 86 -3.14 29.13 -20.64
C SER A 86 -3.43 29.47 -22.10
N ASN A 87 -4.65 29.37 -22.54
CA ASN A 87 -5.19 30.15 -23.68
C ASN A 87 -6.61 29.70 -23.96
N GLY A 88 -7.58 30.37 -23.37
CA GLY A 88 -8.91 30.62 -23.91
C GLY A 88 -9.65 29.55 -24.71
N GLY A 89 -9.44 28.28 -24.51
CA GLY A 89 -10.09 27.23 -25.29
C GLY A 89 -10.65 26.16 -24.38
N PHE A 90 -11.94 25.93 -24.52
CA PHE A 90 -12.75 24.81 -24.04
C PHE A 90 -12.12 23.89 -22.99
N ALA A 91 -12.77 23.80 -21.83
CA ALA A 91 -12.43 22.80 -20.81
C ALA A 91 -12.08 21.49 -21.49
N SER A 92 -10.83 21.04 -21.34
CA SER A 92 -10.41 19.74 -21.85
C SER A 92 -11.37 18.72 -21.23
N ILE A 93 -11.96 17.89 -22.07
CA ILE A 93 -12.75 16.76 -21.63
C ILE A 93 -11.88 16.01 -20.62
N ALA A 94 -12.32 15.98 -19.37
CA ALA A 94 -11.63 15.25 -18.31
C ALA A 94 -11.44 13.81 -18.76
N GLY A 95 -10.22 13.45 -19.11
CA GLY A 95 -9.93 12.16 -19.76
C GLY A 95 -9.18 11.19 -18.87
N GLY A 96 -8.97 11.50 -17.60
CA GLY A 96 -8.21 10.68 -16.68
C GLY A 96 -9.05 10.03 -15.59
N LEU A 97 -8.47 9.06 -14.90
CA LEU A 97 -9.08 8.41 -13.74
C LEU A 97 -8.98 9.24 -12.46
N GLU A 98 -8.17 10.31 -12.45
CA GLU A 98 -7.84 11.09 -11.24
C GLU A 98 -7.30 10.23 -10.10
N SER A 99 -6.76 9.08 -10.45
CA SER A 99 -6.20 8.14 -9.47
C SER A 99 -4.68 8.18 -9.48
N LYS A 100 -4.06 7.74 -8.39
CA LYS A 100 -2.60 7.83 -8.24
C LYS A 100 -2.03 6.74 -7.33
N ILE A 101 -0.77 6.39 -7.57
CA ILE A 101 0.03 5.55 -6.67
C ILE A 101 1.23 6.38 -6.21
N THR A 102 1.37 6.55 -4.90
CA THR A 102 2.45 7.31 -4.29
C THR A 102 3.28 6.44 -3.36
N TYR A 103 4.52 6.82 -3.11
CA TYR A 103 5.40 6.13 -2.17
C TYR A 103 5.89 7.08 -1.08
N LYS A 104 6.13 6.55 0.11
CA LYS A 104 6.62 7.31 1.27
C LYS A 104 7.49 6.44 2.18
N ALA A 105 8.37 7.09 2.94
CA ALA A 105 9.10 6.44 4.02
C ALA A 105 8.18 5.94 5.13
N ALA A 106 8.66 4.99 5.92
CA ALA A 106 7.98 4.57 7.14
C ALA A 106 8.00 5.70 8.17
N SER A 107 6.83 6.22 8.47
CA SER A 107 6.62 7.21 9.52
C SER A 107 5.19 7.04 10.06
N GLU A 108 4.99 7.31 11.34
CA GLU A 108 3.69 7.11 11.99
C GLU A 108 2.56 7.91 11.35
N ARG A 109 2.85 9.10 10.86
CA ARG A 109 1.85 10.04 10.33
C ARG A 109 1.80 10.14 8.81
N GLN A 110 2.59 9.35 8.09
CA GLN A 110 2.50 9.34 6.63
C GLN A 110 1.14 8.78 6.20
N TYR A 111 0.52 9.39 5.22
CA TYR A 111 -0.85 9.15 4.78
C TYR A 111 -1.96 9.55 5.77
N ASP A 112 -1.64 10.14 6.94
CA ASP A 112 -2.68 10.69 7.81
C ASP A 112 -3.53 11.72 7.05
N GLY A 113 -4.85 11.67 7.22
CA GLY A 113 -5.79 12.50 6.47
C GLY A 113 -5.96 12.13 4.98
N THR A 114 -5.28 11.10 4.48
CA THR A 114 -5.41 10.62 3.10
C THR A 114 -6.41 9.47 3.02
N LYS A 115 -7.34 9.51 2.08
CA LYS A 115 -8.22 8.37 1.80
C LYS A 115 -7.50 7.40 0.86
N LEU A 116 -7.07 6.25 1.37
CA LEU A 116 -6.42 5.22 0.58
C LEU A 116 -7.41 4.16 0.10
N LYS A 117 -7.27 3.74 -1.15
CA LYS A 117 -7.95 2.58 -1.71
C LYS A 117 -7.13 1.31 -1.55
N VAL A 118 -5.81 1.44 -1.65
CA VAL A 118 -4.85 0.36 -1.36
C VAL A 118 -3.70 0.93 -0.54
N TYR A 119 -3.28 0.19 0.44
CA TYR A 119 -2.05 0.45 1.19
C TYR A 119 -1.15 -0.78 1.12
N HIS A 120 0.06 -0.60 0.60
CA HIS A 120 1.08 -1.64 0.63
C HIS A 120 2.24 -1.22 1.54
N GLY A 121 2.37 -1.90 2.67
CA GLY A 121 3.51 -1.79 3.57
C GLY A 121 4.50 -2.91 3.29
N ASP A 122 5.66 -2.59 2.72
CA ASP A 122 6.73 -3.58 2.51
C ASP A 122 7.73 -3.57 3.64
N GLU A 123 8.26 -4.74 3.96
CA GLU A 123 9.22 -4.99 5.03
C GLU A 123 8.79 -4.39 6.39
N VAL A 124 7.47 -4.49 6.69
CA VAL A 124 6.89 -3.89 7.92
C VAL A 124 7.52 -4.44 9.20
N GLY A 125 8.02 -5.68 9.19
CA GLY A 125 8.75 -6.27 10.32
C GLY A 125 10.16 -5.73 10.50
N LYS A 126 10.66 -4.87 9.62
CA LYS A 126 11.95 -4.18 9.72
C LYS A 126 11.79 -2.68 9.98
N GLN A 127 10.58 -2.17 9.90
CA GLN A 127 10.25 -0.78 10.19
C GLN A 127 10.23 -0.56 11.70
N GLY A 128 11.32 -0.12 12.31
CA GLY A 128 11.41 -0.11 13.77
C GLY A 128 12.43 0.83 14.38
N GLY A 129 12.82 1.89 13.65
CA GLY A 129 13.61 2.98 14.25
C GLY A 129 12.76 3.79 15.22
N ARG A 130 13.32 4.24 16.38
CA ARG A 130 12.63 5.22 17.23
C ARG A 130 12.43 6.54 16.47
N PRO A 131 11.24 7.15 16.50
CA PRO A 131 10.07 6.88 17.36
C PRO A 131 8.97 6.04 16.68
N TYR A 132 9.27 5.04 15.88
CA TYR A 132 8.31 4.31 15.08
C TYR A 132 7.72 3.09 15.82
N ASN A 133 6.40 3.04 15.92
CA ASN A 133 5.65 1.88 16.41
C ASN A 133 4.69 1.36 15.34
N LEU A 134 4.88 0.13 14.87
CA LEU A 134 4.06 -0.48 13.83
C LEU A 134 2.58 -0.58 14.23
N ILE A 135 2.26 -0.80 15.49
CA ILE A 135 0.87 -0.92 15.95
C ILE A 135 0.17 0.44 15.90
N GLU A 136 0.84 1.50 16.37
CA GLU A 136 0.33 2.87 16.28
C GLU A 136 0.18 3.29 14.83
N ARG A 137 1.17 2.98 14.01
CA ARG A 137 1.12 3.20 12.57
C ARG A 137 -0.07 2.49 11.92
N TRP A 138 -0.31 1.23 12.28
CA TRP A 138 -1.44 0.47 11.76
C TRP A 138 -2.77 1.14 12.12
N ASN A 139 -2.92 1.65 13.33
CA ASN A 139 -4.11 2.38 13.74
C ASN A 139 -4.36 3.66 12.91
N VAL A 140 -3.30 4.34 12.47
CA VAL A 140 -3.41 5.48 11.53
C VAL A 140 -3.85 4.99 10.17
N VAL A 141 -3.20 3.96 9.62
CA VAL A 141 -3.54 3.39 8.30
C VAL A 141 -4.98 2.88 8.25
N LEU A 142 -5.46 2.22 9.30
CA LEU A 142 -6.85 1.79 9.40
C LEU A 142 -7.85 2.91 9.11
N LYS A 143 -7.60 4.09 9.66
CA LYS A 143 -8.46 5.26 9.46
C LYS A 143 -8.43 5.76 8.01
N THR A 144 -7.33 5.57 7.29
CA THR A 144 -7.22 5.95 5.88
C THR A 144 -7.98 4.99 4.96
N LEU A 145 -8.21 3.74 5.39
CA LEU A 145 -8.87 2.68 4.65
C LEU A 145 -10.37 2.55 4.98
N ALA A 146 -10.86 3.31 5.94
CA ALA A 146 -12.25 3.28 6.38
C ALA A 146 -12.88 4.67 6.39
N GLN A 147 -14.20 4.71 6.29
CA GLN A 147 -15.01 5.92 6.48
C GLN A 147 -16.19 5.55 7.38
N GLY A 148 -16.14 6.02 8.63
CA GLY A 148 -17.07 5.56 9.64
C GLY A 148 -16.92 4.05 9.90
N SER A 149 -18.00 3.29 9.77
CA SER A 149 -18.02 1.83 9.90
C SER A 149 -17.67 1.07 8.62
N GLU A 150 -17.63 1.76 7.48
CA GLU A 150 -17.41 1.12 6.18
C GLU A 150 -15.93 1.03 5.82
N ILE A 151 -15.53 -0.13 5.31
CA ILE A 151 -14.18 -0.39 4.82
C ILE A 151 -14.16 -0.12 3.32
N HIS A 152 -13.37 0.85 2.89
CA HIS A 152 -13.24 1.24 1.49
C HIS A 152 -11.95 0.78 0.83
N GLY A 153 -10.94 0.48 1.63
CA GLY A 153 -9.60 0.18 1.15
C GLY A 153 -9.09 -1.18 1.59
N LEU A 154 -7.99 -1.60 0.97
CA LEU A 154 -7.29 -2.84 1.22
C LEU A 154 -5.87 -2.56 1.71
N ALA A 155 -5.45 -3.20 2.80
CA ALA A 155 -4.08 -3.21 3.26
C ALA A 155 -3.37 -4.51 2.89
N ILE A 156 -2.14 -4.39 2.44
CA ILE A 156 -1.23 -5.51 2.17
C ILE A 156 0.06 -5.23 2.93
N HIS A 157 0.36 -6.04 3.93
CA HIS A 157 1.64 -6.01 4.62
C HIS A 157 2.49 -7.17 4.15
N THR A 158 3.67 -6.88 3.65
CA THR A 158 4.67 -7.90 3.30
C THR A 158 5.90 -7.73 4.17
N SER A 159 6.43 -8.81 4.71
CA SER A 159 7.69 -8.76 5.45
C SER A 159 8.36 -10.12 5.50
N THR A 160 9.67 -10.12 5.41
CA THR A 160 10.47 -11.26 5.85
C THR A 160 10.43 -11.34 7.37
N VAL A 161 10.36 -12.56 7.90
CA VAL A 161 10.45 -12.79 9.35
C VAL A 161 11.81 -12.27 9.81
N SER A 162 11.79 -11.33 10.73
CA SER A 162 12.97 -10.72 11.35
C SER A 162 13.13 -11.24 12.77
N ASP A 163 14.32 -11.05 13.33
CA ASP A 163 14.57 -11.41 14.73
C ASP A 163 13.57 -10.68 15.65
N THR A 164 12.92 -11.46 16.51
CA THR A 164 11.97 -10.95 17.51
C THR A 164 12.66 -10.28 18.71
N ALA A 165 13.98 -10.34 18.80
CA ALA A 165 14.74 -9.62 19.82
C ALA A 165 14.68 -8.10 19.64
N GLY A 166 14.54 -7.62 18.38
CA GLY A 166 14.36 -6.21 18.08
C GLY A 166 12.90 -5.73 18.17
N ASN A 167 12.71 -4.43 18.41
CA ASN A 167 11.37 -3.83 18.52
C ASN A 167 10.53 -4.02 17.24
N ALA A 168 11.12 -3.92 16.07
CA ALA A 168 10.43 -4.06 14.80
C ALA A 168 9.85 -5.47 14.61
N GLY A 169 10.66 -6.50 14.79
CA GLY A 169 10.21 -7.88 14.70
C GLY A 169 9.18 -8.24 15.76
N ARG A 170 9.33 -7.72 16.99
CA ARG A 170 8.37 -7.90 18.08
C ARG A 170 7.03 -7.27 17.76
N ASN A 171 7.01 -6.05 17.25
CA ASN A 171 5.77 -5.36 16.86
C ASN A 171 5.06 -6.07 15.70
N PHE A 172 5.82 -6.54 14.71
CA PHE A 172 5.24 -7.32 13.62
C PHE A 172 4.67 -8.67 14.10
N TRP A 173 5.38 -9.35 14.97
CA TRP A 173 4.89 -10.57 15.62
C TRP A 173 3.61 -10.32 16.42
N GLN A 174 3.54 -9.20 17.15
CA GLN A 174 2.33 -8.80 17.87
C GLN A 174 1.17 -8.53 16.89
N LEU A 175 1.41 -7.82 15.79
CA LEU A 175 0.41 -7.59 14.75
C LEU A 175 -0.09 -8.92 14.15
N CYS A 176 0.80 -9.87 13.88
CA CYS A 176 0.42 -11.20 13.43
C CYS A 176 -0.42 -11.98 14.46
N LYS A 177 -0.11 -11.84 15.77
CA LYS A 177 -0.96 -12.43 16.82
C LYS A 177 -2.36 -11.84 16.83
N MET A 178 -2.49 -10.52 16.68
CA MET A 178 -3.76 -9.81 16.61
C MET A 178 -4.57 -10.12 15.33
N SER A 179 -3.92 -10.74 14.33
CA SER A 179 -4.49 -11.07 13.02
C SER A 179 -4.84 -12.57 12.88
N LYS A 180 -4.86 -13.32 13.96
CA LYS A 180 -5.23 -14.73 13.94
C LYS A 180 -6.73 -14.90 13.71
N PHE A 181 -7.07 -15.70 12.70
CA PHE A 181 -8.46 -15.96 12.33
C PHE A 181 -9.25 -16.68 13.44
N GLU A 182 -8.58 -17.50 14.23
CA GLU A 182 -9.18 -18.25 15.34
C GLU A 182 -9.65 -17.34 16.49
N ILE A 183 -9.06 -16.12 16.60
CA ILE A 183 -9.36 -15.15 17.67
C ILE A 183 -10.16 -13.98 17.08
N ARG A 184 -11.17 -14.26 16.29
CA ARG A 184 -12.03 -13.22 15.73
C ARG A 184 -13.19 -12.87 16.65
N SER A 185 -13.67 -11.64 16.53
CA SER A 185 -14.89 -11.19 17.20
C SER A 185 -16.10 -12.01 16.73
N ARG A 186 -16.95 -12.40 17.68
CA ARG A 186 -18.21 -13.08 17.35
C ARG A 186 -19.29 -12.12 16.84
N VAL A 187 -19.11 -10.81 17.02
CA VAL A 187 -20.09 -9.79 16.65
C VAL A 187 -19.96 -9.41 15.18
N ASP A 188 -18.74 -9.13 14.71
CA ASP A 188 -18.46 -8.63 13.37
C ASP A 188 -17.52 -9.53 12.53
N GLY A 189 -17.08 -10.63 13.11
CA GLY A 189 -16.19 -11.60 12.45
C GLY A 189 -14.76 -11.07 12.21
N ARG A 190 -14.39 -9.90 12.74
CA ARG A 190 -13.08 -9.29 12.52
C ARG A 190 -12.05 -9.83 13.53
N THR A 191 -10.82 -9.95 13.08
CA THR A 191 -9.67 -10.12 13.96
C THR A 191 -9.40 -8.84 14.73
N GLN A 192 -8.64 -8.89 15.81
CA GLN A 192 -8.33 -7.71 16.62
C GLN A 192 -7.62 -6.61 15.81
N SER A 193 -6.77 -6.97 14.85
CA SER A 193 -6.12 -6.01 13.94
C SER A 193 -6.98 -5.62 12.75
N GLY A 194 -8.04 -6.37 12.44
CA GLY A 194 -8.80 -6.26 11.21
C GLY A 194 -8.10 -6.89 9.99
N LEU A 195 -6.89 -7.44 10.14
CA LEU A 195 -6.11 -8.11 9.11
C LEU A 195 -6.23 -9.63 9.24
N LEU A 196 -5.91 -10.35 8.17
CA LEU A 196 -5.70 -11.81 8.17
C LEU A 196 -4.24 -12.14 7.90
N ASN A 197 -3.73 -13.18 8.53
CA ASN A 197 -2.42 -13.71 8.19
C ASN A 197 -2.53 -14.66 7.00
N LEU A 198 -1.71 -14.44 5.98
CA LEU A 198 -1.50 -15.36 4.88
C LEU A 198 -0.10 -15.94 5.01
N PHE A 199 -0.02 -17.21 5.36
CA PHE A 199 1.24 -17.94 5.38
C PHE A 199 1.36 -18.75 4.08
N PRO A 200 2.33 -18.44 3.20
CA PRO A 200 2.61 -19.31 2.08
C PRO A 200 3.05 -20.68 2.63
N SER A 201 2.51 -21.74 2.08
CA SER A 201 3.02 -23.08 2.38
C SER A 201 4.48 -23.14 1.99
N ALA A 202 5.36 -23.52 2.90
CA ALA A 202 6.71 -23.91 2.55
C ALA A 202 6.63 -25.10 1.59
N LYS A 203 7.06 -24.90 0.36
CA LYS A 203 7.27 -25.99 -0.60
C LYS A 203 8.66 -26.52 -0.45
#